data_e4331b85ea31b028c7fb05ddd07dc01b
#
_entry.id   e4331b85ea31b028c7fb05ddd07dc01b
#
_cell.length_a   1.000
_cell.length_b   1.000
_cell.length_c   1.000
_cell.angle_alpha   90.00
_cell.angle_beta   90.00
_cell.angle_gamma   90.00
#
_symmetry.space_group_name_H-M   'P 1'
#
loop_
_entity.id
_entity.type
_entity.pdbx_description
1 polymer ?
#
loop_
_entity_poly.entity_id
_entity_poly.type
_entity_poly.pdbx_seq_one_letter_code
_entity_poly.pdbx_strand_id
1 'polypeptide(L)'
;MRVADLPDQSQLRVFASMPAFDSSAAVELQAAIDKLFAQFQREQRVVAWASEVQAAGTVLVVAWTTDPISGCSHDKLGSVVSLFAERGARRMLDAPPIVVATRDGVRCTDRAGLRQWLAEGLVDAASAVWLRSATTLGEWRRTAGQRLNDSPLAALLSP
;
A
#
# COMPACT_ATOMS: atom_id res chain seq x y z
N MET A 1 -6.21 17.35 -2.16
CA MET A 1 -5.42 17.05 -0.93
C MET A 1 -4.51 15.88 -1.22
N ARG A 2 -3.27 15.94 -0.78
CA ARG A 2 -2.29 14.87 -0.94
C ARG A 2 -2.15 14.10 0.38
N VAL A 3 -1.67 12.86 0.30
CA VAL A 3 -1.37 12.05 1.49
C VAL A 3 -0.39 12.79 2.43
N ALA A 4 0.56 13.54 1.86
CA ALA A 4 1.51 14.32 2.63
C ALA A 4 0.88 15.43 3.49
N ASP A 5 -0.31 15.90 3.14
CA ASP A 5 -1.00 16.99 3.82
C ASP A 5 -1.82 16.54 5.04
N LEU A 6 -2.02 15.23 5.20
CA LEU A 6 -2.76 14.65 6.32
C LEU A 6 -1.87 14.48 7.56
N PRO A 7 -2.44 14.59 8.79
CA PRO A 7 -1.67 14.42 10.02
C PRO A 7 -1.28 12.96 10.28
N ASP A 8 -0.23 12.75 11.09
CA ASP A 8 0.34 11.43 11.39
C ASP A 8 -0.64 10.45 12.03
N GLN A 9 -1.59 10.95 12.80
CA GLN A 9 -2.64 10.12 13.43
C GLN A 9 -3.73 9.67 12.45
N SER A 10 -3.70 10.12 11.20
CA SER A 10 -4.65 9.66 10.19
C SER A 10 -4.64 8.15 10.06
N GLN A 11 -5.83 7.57 9.92
CA GLN A 11 -5.98 6.15 9.62
C GLN A 11 -5.41 5.85 8.24
N LEU A 12 -4.92 4.65 8.06
CA LEU A 12 -4.28 4.23 6.82
C LEU A 12 -4.69 2.82 6.43
N ARG A 13 -4.80 2.61 5.12
CA ARG A 13 -4.84 1.29 4.54
C ARG A 13 -3.93 1.22 3.33
N VAL A 14 -3.15 0.16 3.23
CA VAL A 14 -2.15 -0.05 2.18
C VAL A 14 -2.50 -1.28 1.38
N PHE A 15 -2.51 -1.14 0.06
CA PHE A 15 -2.72 -2.23 -0.89
C PHE A 15 -1.48 -2.39 -1.76
N ALA A 16 -1.16 -3.62 -2.12
CA ALA A 16 -0.13 -3.91 -3.11
C ALA A 16 -0.76 -4.32 -4.43
N SER A 17 -0.17 -3.94 -5.53
CA SER A 17 -0.62 -4.30 -6.88
C SER A 17 0.40 -5.15 -7.62
N MET A 18 -0.09 -6.19 -8.26
CA MET A 18 0.72 -7.02 -9.16
C MET A 18 -0.11 -7.41 -10.39
N PRO A 19 0.22 -6.94 -11.59
CA PRO A 19 1.31 -6.00 -11.90
C PRO A 19 1.08 -4.57 -11.36
N ALA A 20 2.10 -3.74 -11.48
CA ALA A 20 2.05 -2.34 -11.07
C ALA A 20 0.98 -1.55 -11.84
N PHE A 21 0.42 -0.51 -11.20
CA PHE A 21 -0.44 0.44 -11.89
C PHE A 21 0.36 1.31 -12.86
N ASP A 22 -0.16 1.49 -14.06
CA ASP A 22 0.24 2.60 -14.92
C ASP A 22 -0.47 3.90 -14.48
N SER A 23 -0.06 5.03 -15.07
CA SER A 23 -0.60 6.34 -14.70
C SER A 23 -2.11 6.47 -14.93
N SER A 24 -2.64 5.88 -15.99
CA SER A 24 -4.07 5.91 -16.31
C SER A 24 -4.87 5.11 -15.27
N ALA A 25 -4.43 3.89 -14.97
CA ALA A 25 -5.06 3.03 -13.97
C ALA A 25 -5.02 3.67 -12.58
N ALA A 26 -3.92 4.31 -12.21
CA ALA A 26 -3.80 5.02 -10.94
C ALA A 26 -4.82 6.16 -10.82
N VAL A 27 -4.97 6.98 -11.84
CA VAL A 27 -5.94 8.10 -11.87
C VAL A 27 -7.38 7.59 -11.74
N GLU A 28 -7.74 6.55 -12.48
CA GLU A 28 -9.09 5.97 -12.42
C GLU A 28 -9.40 5.39 -11.04
N LEU A 29 -8.45 4.69 -10.43
CA LEU A 29 -8.62 4.12 -9.09
C LEU A 29 -8.74 5.20 -8.03
N GLN A 30 -7.90 6.23 -8.09
CA GLN A 30 -7.98 7.37 -7.18
C GLN A 30 -9.33 8.08 -7.30
N ALA A 31 -9.85 8.28 -8.51
CA ALA A 31 -11.18 8.86 -8.73
C ALA A 31 -12.31 7.99 -8.11
N ALA A 32 -12.21 6.67 -8.21
CA ALA A 32 -13.18 5.77 -7.60
C ALA A 32 -13.15 5.83 -6.06
N ILE A 33 -11.95 5.93 -5.48
CA ILE A 33 -11.76 6.10 -4.03
C ILE A 33 -12.30 7.46 -3.58
N ASP A 34 -12.04 8.52 -4.31
CA ASP A 34 -12.55 9.86 -4.00
C ASP A 34 -14.08 9.88 -3.97
N LYS A 35 -14.72 9.21 -4.92
CA LYS A 35 -16.18 9.08 -4.96
C LYS A 35 -16.72 8.37 -3.72
N LEU A 36 -16.07 7.28 -3.29
CA LEU A 36 -16.46 6.54 -2.09
C LEU A 36 -16.30 7.39 -0.84
N PHE A 37 -15.15 8.03 -0.66
CA PHE A 37 -14.87 8.85 0.52
C PHE A 37 -15.71 10.13 0.56
N ALA A 38 -16.05 10.72 -0.57
CA ALA A 38 -17.00 11.82 -0.63
C ALA A 38 -18.38 11.39 -0.10
N GLN A 39 -18.79 10.16 -0.34
CA GLN A 39 -19.99 9.59 0.28
C GLN A 39 -19.82 9.46 1.79
N PHE A 40 -18.71 8.92 2.27
CA PHE A 40 -18.42 8.81 3.72
C PHE A 40 -18.42 10.18 4.39
N GLN A 41 -17.91 11.22 3.73
CA GLN A 41 -17.94 12.57 4.26
C GLN A 41 -19.38 13.11 4.39
N ARG A 42 -20.22 12.90 3.40
CA ARG A 42 -21.65 13.27 3.48
C ARG A 42 -22.38 12.53 4.61
N GLU A 43 -21.96 11.31 4.91
CA GLU A 43 -22.47 10.50 6.02
C GLU A 43 -21.77 10.82 7.35
N GLN A 44 -20.92 11.85 7.39
CA GLN A 44 -20.16 12.30 8.57
C GLN A 44 -19.24 11.21 9.16
N ARG A 45 -18.75 10.32 8.32
CA ARG A 45 -17.84 9.22 8.72
C ARG A 45 -16.37 9.59 8.61
N VAL A 46 -16.03 10.51 7.73
CA VAL A 46 -14.65 11.01 7.54
C VAL A 46 -14.66 12.52 7.38
N VAL A 47 -13.56 13.14 7.77
CA VAL A 47 -13.37 14.60 7.64
C VAL A 47 -12.57 14.92 6.39
N ALA A 48 -11.45 14.27 6.21
CA ALA A 48 -10.56 14.45 5.06
C ALA A 48 -9.93 13.12 4.67
N TRP A 49 -9.57 13.00 3.41
CA TRP A 49 -8.89 11.81 2.87
C TRP A 49 -7.95 12.16 1.74
N ALA A 50 -7.04 11.25 1.46
CA ALA A 50 -6.21 11.28 0.26
C ALA A 50 -5.82 9.85 -0.13
N SER A 51 -5.58 9.63 -1.40
CA SER A 51 -4.98 8.38 -1.88
C SER A 51 -3.81 8.67 -2.80
N GLU A 52 -2.85 7.77 -2.83
CA GLU A 52 -1.63 7.93 -3.61
C GLU A 52 -1.08 6.58 -4.04
N VAL A 53 -0.65 6.48 -5.27
CA VAL A 53 0.08 5.33 -5.78
C VAL A 53 1.57 5.61 -5.67
N GLN A 54 2.30 4.73 -5.00
CA GLN A 54 3.71 4.85 -4.65
C GLN A 54 4.51 3.63 -5.13
N ALA A 55 5.82 3.62 -4.86
CA ALA A 55 6.70 2.49 -5.14
C ALA A 55 6.59 2.00 -6.60
N ALA A 56 6.80 2.92 -7.55
CA ALA A 56 6.72 2.65 -8.99
C ALA A 56 5.40 1.99 -9.42
N GLY A 57 4.29 2.37 -8.81
CA GLY A 57 2.95 1.87 -9.14
C GLY A 57 2.56 0.57 -8.44
N THR A 58 3.37 0.10 -7.50
CA THR A 58 3.15 -1.20 -6.83
C THR A 58 2.33 -1.07 -5.55
N VAL A 59 2.30 0.10 -4.93
CA VAL A 59 1.62 0.36 -3.65
C VAL A 59 0.56 1.43 -3.84
N LEU A 60 -0.65 1.16 -3.33
CA LEU A 60 -1.71 2.14 -3.15
C LEU A 60 -1.85 2.44 -1.66
N VAL A 61 -1.72 3.70 -1.30
CA VAL A 61 -1.95 4.21 0.05
C VAL A 61 -3.27 4.96 0.08
N VAL A 62 -4.14 4.64 1.01
CA VAL A 62 -5.39 5.37 1.29
C VAL A 62 -5.36 5.81 2.74
N ALA A 63 -5.44 7.11 2.99
CA ALA A 63 -5.41 7.69 4.33
C ALA A 63 -6.62 8.61 4.56
N TRP A 64 -7.11 8.66 5.79
CA TRP A 64 -8.24 9.51 6.16
C TRP A 64 -8.17 9.96 7.61
N THR A 65 -8.81 11.10 7.89
CA THR A 65 -8.91 11.65 9.23
C THR A 65 -10.31 11.47 9.78
N THR A 66 -10.42 10.80 10.87
CA THR A 66 -11.59 10.70 11.76
C THR A 66 -11.33 9.62 12.82
N ASP A 67 -12.35 9.30 13.59
CA ASP A 67 -12.42 8.04 14.32
C ASP A 67 -12.38 6.84 13.36
N PRO A 68 -12.01 5.66 13.83
CA PRO A 68 -11.96 4.48 12.97
C PRO A 68 -13.27 4.28 12.21
N ILE A 69 -13.18 4.13 10.90
CA ILE A 69 -14.37 3.81 10.10
C ILE A 69 -14.83 2.39 10.41
N SER A 70 -16.13 2.14 10.25
CA SER A 70 -16.72 0.83 10.54
C SER A 70 -16.13 -0.28 9.67
N GLY A 71 -16.26 -1.54 10.11
CA GLY A 71 -15.90 -2.70 9.29
C GLY A 71 -16.58 -2.69 7.92
N CYS A 72 -17.86 -2.30 7.85
CA CYS A 72 -18.58 -2.15 6.58
C CYS A 72 -17.95 -1.10 5.66
N SER A 73 -17.40 -0.02 6.21
CA SER A 73 -16.71 1.02 5.42
C SER A 73 -15.36 0.51 4.90
N HIS A 74 -14.62 -0.25 5.71
CA HIS A 74 -13.44 -0.96 5.25
C HIS A 74 -13.75 -1.95 4.14
N ASP A 75 -14.84 -2.70 4.26
CA ASP A 75 -15.27 -3.66 3.24
C ASP A 75 -15.66 -2.97 1.93
N LYS A 76 -16.32 -1.81 2.01
CA LYS A 76 -16.62 -1.00 0.81
C LYS A 76 -15.36 -0.52 0.11
N LEU A 77 -14.37 -0.04 0.85
CA LEU A 77 -13.08 0.35 0.27
C LEU A 77 -12.40 -0.86 -0.36
N GLY A 78 -12.35 -1.98 0.33
CA GLY A 78 -11.81 -3.23 -0.20
C GLY A 78 -12.51 -3.68 -1.47
N SER A 79 -13.84 -3.56 -1.54
CA SER A 79 -14.63 -3.93 -2.71
C SER A 79 -14.34 -3.04 -3.91
N VAL A 80 -14.20 -1.73 -3.72
CA VAL A 80 -13.82 -0.80 -4.81
C VAL A 80 -12.46 -1.17 -5.38
N VAL A 81 -11.47 -1.41 -4.54
CA VAL A 81 -10.12 -1.78 -4.96
C VAL A 81 -10.10 -3.14 -5.66
N SER A 82 -10.80 -4.15 -5.11
CA SER A 82 -10.90 -5.48 -5.71
C SER A 82 -11.56 -5.46 -7.09
N LEU A 83 -12.67 -4.77 -7.22
CA LEU A 83 -13.39 -4.68 -8.49
C LEU A 83 -12.53 -4.01 -9.57
N PHE A 84 -11.78 -2.98 -9.18
CA PHE A 84 -10.86 -2.31 -10.06
C PHE A 84 -9.71 -3.24 -10.49
N ALA A 85 -9.17 -4.01 -9.54
CA ALA A 85 -8.13 -4.99 -9.80
C ALA A 85 -8.58 -6.09 -10.78
N GLU A 86 -9.78 -6.63 -10.60
CA GLU A 86 -10.36 -7.65 -11.49
C GLU A 86 -10.48 -7.16 -12.93
N ARG A 87 -10.95 -5.92 -13.12
CA ARG A 87 -11.06 -5.31 -14.46
C ARG A 87 -9.72 -5.17 -15.17
N GLY A 88 -8.64 -4.93 -14.41
CA GLY A 88 -7.29 -4.77 -14.94
C GLY A 88 -6.45 -6.04 -14.90
N ALA A 89 -7.03 -7.21 -14.58
CA ALA A 89 -6.31 -8.47 -14.37
C ALA A 89 -5.15 -8.34 -13.36
N ARG A 90 -5.33 -7.53 -12.31
CA ARG A 90 -4.36 -7.30 -11.24
C ARG A 90 -4.73 -8.07 -9.98
N ARG A 91 -3.74 -8.44 -9.21
CA ARG A 91 -3.91 -8.94 -7.85
C ARG A 91 -3.67 -7.82 -6.87
N MET A 92 -4.65 -7.57 -6.01
CA MET A 92 -4.58 -6.57 -4.94
C MET A 92 -5.06 -7.18 -3.63
N LEU A 93 -5.21 -6.43 -2.58
CA LEU A 93 -5.71 -6.83 -1.27
C LEU A 93 -4.92 -7.97 -0.63
N ASP A 94 -5.09 -9.17 -1.14
CA ASP A 94 -4.45 -10.41 -0.68
C ASP A 94 -3.15 -10.72 -1.42
N ALA A 95 -2.65 -9.79 -2.25
CA ALA A 95 -1.36 -9.93 -2.89
C ALA A 95 -0.26 -10.14 -1.84
N PRO A 96 0.88 -10.71 -2.22
CA PRO A 96 1.96 -10.96 -1.29
C PRO A 96 2.25 -9.75 -0.40
N PRO A 97 2.46 -9.94 0.91
CA PRO A 97 2.50 -8.83 1.87
C PRO A 97 3.75 -7.96 1.79
N ILE A 98 4.77 -8.38 1.05
CA ILE A 98 6.06 -7.70 0.95
C ILE A 98 6.22 -7.06 -0.42
N VAL A 99 6.44 -5.76 -0.44
CA VAL A 99 6.86 -5.01 -1.62
C VAL A 99 8.31 -4.64 -1.43
N VAL A 100 9.16 -4.93 -2.40
CA VAL A 100 10.61 -4.74 -2.30
C VAL A 100 11.20 -4.24 -3.62
N ALA A 101 12.17 -3.32 -3.51
CA ALA A 101 12.95 -2.89 -4.65
C ALA A 101 14.00 -3.96 -4.99
N THR A 102 13.86 -4.59 -6.14
CA THR A 102 14.85 -5.53 -6.68
C THR A 102 15.74 -4.85 -7.72
N ARG A 103 16.78 -5.53 -8.18
CA ARG A 103 17.60 -5.05 -9.30
C ARG A 103 16.79 -4.74 -10.56
N ASP A 104 15.68 -5.46 -10.78
CA ASP A 104 14.84 -5.36 -11.98
C ASP A 104 13.61 -4.47 -11.77
N GLY A 105 13.51 -3.77 -10.65
CA GLY A 105 12.40 -2.90 -10.30
C GLY A 105 11.66 -3.35 -9.04
N VAL A 106 10.60 -2.63 -8.70
CA VAL A 106 9.79 -2.91 -7.51
C VAL A 106 8.85 -4.08 -7.78
N ARG A 107 8.85 -5.07 -6.90
CA ARG A 107 8.04 -6.29 -7.01
C ARG A 107 7.44 -6.69 -5.68
N CYS A 108 6.40 -7.52 -5.74
CA CYS A 108 5.73 -8.10 -4.58
C CYS A 108 6.15 -9.55 -4.38
N THR A 109 6.30 -9.96 -3.12
CA THR A 109 6.58 -11.35 -2.76
C THR A 109 6.12 -11.66 -1.33
N ASP A 110 6.26 -12.91 -0.95
CA ASP A 110 6.14 -13.39 0.43
C ASP A 110 7.53 -13.65 1.06
N ARG A 111 7.57 -14.14 2.28
CA ARG A 111 8.83 -14.45 2.98
C ARG A 111 9.69 -15.49 2.24
N ALA A 112 9.06 -16.51 1.67
CA ALA A 112 9.77 -17.56 0.93
C ALA A 112 10.40 -16.99 -0.35
N GLY A 113 9.65 -16.19 -1.10
CA GLY A 113 10.14 -15.50 -2.28
C GLY A 113 11.25 -14.51 -1.96
N LEU A 114 11.15 -13.78 -0.85
CA LEU A 114 12.20 -12.85 -0.43
C LEU A 114 13.52 -13.59 -0.10
N ARG A 115 13.43 -14.72 0.60
CA ARG A 115 14.62 -15.57 0.86
C ARG A 115 15.27 -16.04 -0.44
N GLN A 116 14.47 -16.47 -1.40
CA GLN A 116 14.98 -16.87 -2.73
C GLN A 116 15.69 -15.71 -3.41
N TRP A 117 15.10 -14.53 -3.44
CA TRP A 117 15.69 -13.35 -4.06
C TRP A 117 16.96 -12.86 -3.36
N LEU A 118 17.06 -13.01 -2.04
CA LEU A 118 18.29 -12.78 -1.29
C LEU A 118 19.39 -13.76 -1.71
N ALA A 119 19.06 -15.05 -1.85
CA ALA A 119 20.01 -16.08 -2.31
C ALA A 119 20.50 -15.83 -3.75
N GLU A 120 19.60 -15.33 -4.61
CA GLU A 120 19.92 -15.02 -6.01
C GLU A 120 20.63 -13.67 -6.20
N GLY A 121 20.74 -12.86 -5.11
CA GLY A 121 21.34 -11.53 -5.17
C GLY A 121 20.47 -10.48 -5.87
N LEU A 122 19.19 -10.73 -6.07
CA LEU A 122 18.24 -9.73 -6.60
C LEU A 122 17.88 -8.67 -5.57
N VAL A 123 17.99 -9.00 -4.30
CA VAL A 123 17.70 -8.18 -3.13
C VAL A 123 18.86 -8.30 -2.15
N ASP A 124 19.17 -7.26 -1.42
CA ASP A 124 20.19 -7.24 -0.37
C ASP A 124 19.73 -6.46 0.87
N ALA A 125 20.61 -6.31 1.86
CA ALA A 125 20.33 -5.61 3.12
C ALA A 125 19.92 -4.13 2.91
N ALA A 126 20.34 -3.50 1.84
CA ALA A 126 20.06 -2.10 1.52
C ALA A 126 18.80 -1.90 0.68
N SER A 127 18.18 -2.98 0.20
CA SER A 127 16.99 -2.91 -0.64
C SER A 127 15.82 -2.28 0.12
N ALA A 128 15.12 -1.34 -0.52
CA ALA A 128 13.95 -0.70 0.05
C ALA A 128 12.76 -1.66 0.13
N VAL A 129 12.02 -1.62 1.22
CA VAL A 129 10.82 -2.44 1.45
C VAL A 129 9.63 -1.58 1.88
N TRP A 130 8.43 -2.01 1.52
CA TRP A 130 7.16 -1.40 1.91
C TRP A 130 6.27 -2.49 2.50
N LEU A 131 5.95 -2.37 3.78
CA LEU A 131 5.16 -3.36 4.50
C LEU A 131 3.72 -2.84 4.67
N ARG A 132 2.74 -3.67 4.35
CA ARG A 132 1.32 -3.29 4.41
C ARG A 132 0.72 -3.27 5.83
N SER A 133 1.52 -3.55 6.84
CA SER A 133 1.07 -3.64 8.23
C SER A 133 0.82 -2.29 8.91
N ALA A 134 1.24 -1.18 8.31
CA ALA A 134 0.99 0.15 8.86
C ALA A 134 -0.51 0.44 8.93
N THR A 135 -0.98 0.96 10.06
CA THR A 135 -2.37 1.34 10.33
C THR A 135 -2.57 2.84 10.50
N THR A 136 -1.49 3.58 10.70
CA THR A 136 -1.49 5.04 10.76
C THR A 136 -0.52 5.63 9.74
N LEU A 137 -0.81 6.85 9.31
CA LEU A 137 0.04 7.55 8.34
C LEU A 137 1.44 7.84 8.92
N GLY A 138 1.53 8.15 10.21
CA GLY A 138 2.82 8.35 10.88
C GLY A 138 3.68 7.08 10.87
N GLU A 139 3.08 5.93 11.12
CA GLU A 139 3.76 4.63 11.02
C GLU A 139 4.26 4.37 9.59
N TRP A 140 3.41 4.62 8.60
CA TRP A 140 3.78 4.50 7.20
C TRP A 140 4.97 5.40 6.83
N ARG A 141 4.93 6.67 7.22
CA ARG A 141 6.01 7.63 6.95
C ARG A 141 7.36 7.19 7.52
N ARG A 142 7.35 6.53 8.68
CA ARG A 142 8.57 6.02 9.30
C ARG A 142 9.11 4.75 8.64
N THR A 143 8.25 3.94 8.03
CA THR A 143 8.60 2.58 7.61
C THR A 143 8.61 2.37 6.10
N ALA A 144 7.86 3.17 5.34
CA ALA A 144 7.79 3.04 3.89
C ALA A 144 9.12 3.31 3.21
N GLY A 145 9.60 2.35 2.43
CA GLY A 145 10.88 2.47 1.72
C GLY A 145 12.11 2.33 2.62
N GLN A 146 11.96 1.86 3.86
CA GLN A 146 13.09 1.57 4.73
C GLN A 146 13.95 0.44 4.14
N ARG A 147 15.23 0.40 4.52
CA ARG A 147 16.10 -0.71 4.10
C ARG A 147 15.66 -2.00 4.76
N LEU A 148 15.83 -3.11 4.03
CA LEU A 148 15.52 -4.45 4.55
C LEU A 148 16.19 -4.72 5.89
N ASN A 149 17.45 -4.28 6.04
CA ASN A 149 18.22 -4.43 7.28
C ASN A 149 17.61 -3.67 8.47
N ASP A 150 16.90 -2.59 8.24
CA ASP A 150 16.26 -1.76 9.26
C ASP A 150 14.80 -2.16 9.51
N SER A 151 14.29 -3.15 8.80
CA SER A 151 12.91 -3.60 8.83
C SER A 151 12.71 -4.81 9.76
N PRO A 152 11.46 -5.15 10.11
CA PRO A 152 11.14 -6.40 10.80
C PRO A 152 11.56 -7.67 10.05
N LEU A 153 11.90 -7.56 8.77
CA LEU A 153 12.37 -8.66 7.94
C LEU A 153 13.89 -8.88 7.99
N ALA A 154 14.61 -8.08 8.76
CA ALA A 154 16.07 -8.17 8.88
C ALA A 154 16.57 -9.56 9.30
N ALA A 155 15.77 -10.32 10.07
CA ALA A 155 16.09 -11.67 10.45
C ALA A 155 16.24 -12.64 9.26
N LEU A 156 15.65 -12.34 8.11
CA LEU A 156 15.79 -13.15 6.89
C LEU A 156 17.18 -13.02 6.24
N LEU A 157 17.96 -12.00 6.62
CA LEU A 157 19.33 -11.80 6.14
C LEU A 157 20.33 -12.76 6.81
N SER A 158 19.99 -13.31 7.96
CA SER A 158 20.83 -14.29 8.65
C SER A 158 20.57 -15.68 8.08
N PRO A 159 21.64 -16.48 7.83
CA PRO A 159 21.49 -17.85 7.35
C PRO A 159 20.84 -18.77 8.37
#